data_4f2207da9b7ee99947203e6f6b127743
#
_entry.id   4f2207da9b7ee99947203e6f6b127743
#
_cell.length_a   1.000
_cell.length_b   1.000
_cell.length_c   1.000
_cell.angle_alpha   90.00
_cell.angle_beta   90.00
_cell.angle_gamma   90.00
#
_symmetry.space_group_name_H-M   'P 1'
#
loop_
_entity.id
_entity.type
_entity.pdbx_description
1 polymer ?
#
loop_
_entity_poly.entity_id
_entity_poly.type
_entity_poly.pdbx_seq_one_letter_code
_entity_poly.pdbx_strand_id
1 'polypeptide(L)'
;MIPLSHYLILGAILFALSVVGIFLNRKNLVVILMAIELLLLAVNMNFVAFSHYLNDTAGQVFVFFILTVAAAEAAIGLAILVVVFRNRRTINVDELDSLKG
;
A
#
# COMPACT_ATOMS: atom_id res chain seq x y z
N MET A 1 -29.49 -7.21 -0.72
CA MET A 1 -28.32 -6.62 -1.38
C MET A 1 -27.73 -5.53 -0.50
N ILE A 2 -26.41 -5.51 -0.37
CA ILE A 2 -25.74 -4.49 0.45
C ILE A 2 -25.80 -3.15 -0.29
N PRO A 3 -26.26 -2.07 0.36
CA PRO A 3 -26.32 -0.77 -0.31
C PRO A 3 -24.94 -0.20 -0.59
N LEU A 4 -24.85 0.66 -1.60
CA LEU A 4 -23.60 1.32 -1.99
C LEU A 4 -22.93 2.05 -0.82
N SER A 5 -23.73 2.67 0.05
CA SER A 5 -23.20 3.39 1.20
C SER A 5 -22.34 2.53 2.12
N HIS A 6 -22.65 1.24 2.26
CA HIS A 6 -21.83 0.33 3.08
C HIS A 6 -20.46 0.10 2.48
N TYR A 7 -20.36 -0.03 1.16
CA TYR A 7 -19.08 -0.17 0.48
C TYR A 7 -18.24 1.10 0.59
N LEU A 8 -18.90 2.26 0.44
CA LEU A 8 -18.21 3.55 0.57
C LEU A 8 -17.70 3.80 1.98
N ILE A 9 -18.49 3.41 2.99
CA ILE A 9 -18.09 3.53 4.39
C ILE A 9 -16.89 2.63 4.67
N LEU A 10 -16.93 1.39 4.22
CA LEU A 10 -15.81 0.47 4.41
C LEU A 10 -14.56 1.00 3.71
N GLY A 11 -14.69 1.50 2.48
CA GLY A 11 -13.59 2.12 1.77
C GLY A 11 -13.01 3.31 2.51
N ALA A 12 -13.86 4.16 3.06
CA ALA A 12 -13.43 5.32 3.84
C ALA A 12 -12.68 4.90 5.11
N ILE A 13 -13.14 3.86 5.79
CA ILE A 13 -12.47 3.32 6.98
C ILE A 13 -11.09 2.78 6.62
N LEU A 14 -11.00 1.98 5.56
CA LEU A 14 -9.72 1.43 5.10
C LEU A 14 -8.75 2.53 4.68
N PHE A 15 -9.26 3.54 3.99
CA PHE A 15 -8.46 4.70 3.58
C PHE A 15 -7.92 5.44 4.80
N ALA A 16 -8.79 5.72 5.77
CA ALA A 16 -8.39 6.42 7.01
C ALA A 16 -7.35 5.62 7.78
N LEU A 17 -7.54 4.31 7.92
CA LEU A 17 -6.56 3.43 8.59
C LEU A 17 -5.22 3.45 7.88
N SER A 18 -5.23 3.46 6.55
CA SER A 18 -4.00 3.52 5.75
C SER A 18 -3.23 4.82 6.00
N VAL A 19 -3.93 5.95 5.99
CA VAL A 19 -3.33 7.26 6.22
C VAL A 19 -2.74 7.33 7.62
N VAL A 20 -3.50 6.90 8.63
CA VAL A 20 -3.03 6.85 10.02
C VAL A 20 -1.81 5.94 10.14
N GLY A 21 -1.84 4.78 9.49
CA GLY A 21 -0.72 3.84 9.50
C GLY A 21 0.55 4.46 8.93
N ILE A 22 0.45 5.22 7.86
CA ILE A 22 1.60 5.91 7.27
C ILE A 22 2.17 6.93 8.26
N PHE A 23 1.32 7.75 8.87
CA PHE A 23 1.78 8.79 9.79
C PHE A 23 2.39 8.22 11.06
N LEU A 24 1.81 7.15 11.61
CA LEU A 24 2.30 6.55 12.85
C LEU A 24 3.59 5.75 12.67
N ASN A 25 3.84 5.24 11.47
CA ASN A 25 4.93 4.30 11.21
C ASN A 25 5.88 4.81 10.12
N ARG A 26 6.13 6.10 10.06
CA ARG A 26 6.94 6.74 9.03
C ARG A 26 8.34 6.17 8.86
N LYS A 27 8.86 5.57 9.92
CA LYS A 27 10.24 5.04 9.92
C LYS A 27 10.30 3.57 9.52
N ASN A 28 9.15 2.91 9.41
CA ASN A 28 9.10 1.50 9.04
C ASN A 28 8.65 1.38 7.59
N LEU A 29 9.61 1.12 6.72
CA LEU A 29 9.36 1.06 5.28
C LEU A 29 8.37 -0.03 4.90
N VAL A 30 8.43 -1.19 5.58
CA VAL A 30 7.49 -2.29 5.30
C VAL A 30 6.06 -1.88 5.63
N VAL A 31 5.86 -1.23 6.78
CA VAL A 31 4.53 -0.77 7.20
C VAL A 31 4.00 0.29 6.24
N ILE A 32 4.86 1.20 5.78
CA ILE A 32 4.47 2.22 4.79
C ILE A 32 4.01 1.57 3.49
N LEU A 33 4.74 0.57 2.99
CA LEU A 33 4.36 -0.16 1.78
C LEU A 33 3.02 -0.87 1.96
N MET A 34 2.82 -1.53 3.10
CA MET A 34 1.55 -2.19 3.41
C MET A 34 0.40 -1.18 3.48
N ALA A 35 0.63 -0.02 4.07
CA ALA A 35 -0.38 1.03 4.18
C ALA A 35 -0.74 1.60 2.80
N ILE A 36 0.23 1.78 1.93
CA ILE A 36 -0.02 2.23 0.55
C ILE A 36 -0.85 1.19 -0.20
N GLU A 37 -0.54 -0.10 -0.05
CA GLU A 37 -1.32 -1.16 -0.67
C GLU A 37 -2.76 -1.19 -0.16
N LEU A 38 -2.95 -0.98 1.14
CA LEU A 38 -4.28 -0.90 1.72
C LEU A 38 -5.06 0.31 1.18
N LEU A 39 -4.38 1.43 0.99
CA LEU A 39 -4.97 2.64 0.42
C LEU A 39 -5.42 2.40 -1.03
N LEU A 40 -4.60 1.73 -1.83
CA LEU A 40 -4.95 1.36 -3.20
C LEU A 40 -6.13 0.38 -3.22
N LEU A 41 -6.17 -0.57 -2.28
CA LEU A 41 -7.30 -1.48 -2.15
C LEU A 41 -8.60 -0.71 -1.87
N ALA A 42 -8.56 0.28 -0.99
CA ALA A 42 -9.73 1.11 -0.67
C ALA A 42 -10.24 1.85 -1.90
N VAL A 43 -9.34 2.44 -2.68
CA VAL A 43 -9.69 3.14 -3.92
C VAL A 43 -10.27 2.17 -4.94
N ASN A 44 -9.64 1.00 -5.13
CA ASN A 44 -10.12 -0.02 -6.06
C ASN A 44 -11.52 -0.51 -5.69
N MET A 45 -11.75 -0.74 -4.40
CA MET A 45 -13.05 -1.17 -3.92
C MET A 45 -14.13 -0.16 -4.25
N ASN A 46 -13.82 1.14 -4.12
CA ASN A 46 -14.76 2.20 -4.50
C ASN A 46 -15.06 2.18 -6.00
N PHE A 47 -14.04 2.01 -6.85
CA PHE A 47 -14.25 1.93 -8.29
C PHE A 47 -15.14 0.74 -8.68
N VAL A 48 -14.89 -0.42 -8.07
CA VAL A 48 -15.69 -1.61 -8.34
C VAL A 48 -17.13 -1.41 -7.86
N ALA A 49 -17.31 -0.83 -6.67
CA ALA A 49 -18.64 -0.56 -6.13
C ALA A 49 -19.42 0.41 -7.02
N PHE A 50 -18.81 1.52 -7.43
CA PHE A 50 -19.45 2.48 -8.33
C PHE A 50 -19.78 1.86 -9.68
N SER A 51 -18.85 1.07 -10.25
CA SER A 51 -19.07 0.37 -11.50
C SER A 51 -20.29 -0.54 -11.43
N HIS A 52 -20.42 -1.29 -10.35
CA HIS A 52 -21.54 -2.19 -10.14
C HIS A 52 -22.87 -1.43 -10.02
N TYR A 53 -22.91 -0.38 -9.20
CA TYR A 53 -24.14 0.35 -8.93
C TYR A 53 -24.57 1.27 -10.07
N LEU A 54 -23.63 1.76 -10.86
CA LEU A 54 -23.93 2.58 -12.04
C LEU A 54 -24.09 1.74 -13.30
N ASN A 55 -23.87 0.43 -13.20
CA ASN A 55 -23.93 -0.50 -14.32
C ASN A 55 -23.01 -0.08 -15.48
N ASP A 56 -21.82 0.38 -15.12
CA ASP A 56 -20.82 0.88 -16.06
C ASP A 56 -19.48 0.17 -15.78
N THR A 57 -18.94 -0.50 -16.79
CA THR A 57 -17.70 -1.27 -16.66
C THR A 57 -16.44 -0.41 -16.67
N ALA A 58 -16.54 0.89 -16.93
CA ALA A 58 -15.37 1.77 -16.96
C ALA A 58 -14.58 1.75 -15.64
N GLY A 59 -15.28 1.67 -14.50
CA GLY A 59 -14.63 1.57 -13.21
C GLY A 59 -13.76 0.32 -13.05
N GLN A 60 -14.21 -0.80 -13.63
CA GLN A 60 -13.45 -2.05 -13.60
C GLN A 60 -12.22 -1.99 -14.49
N VAL A 61 -12.30 -1.29 -15.61
CA VAL A 61 -11.15 -1.04 -16.48
C VAL A 61 -10.10 -0.21 -15.74
N PHE A 62 -10.51 0.83 -15.04
CA PHE A 62 -9.61 1.62 -14.20
C PHE A 62 -8.95 0.78 -13.12
N VAL A 63 -9.69 -0.13 -12.49
CA VAL A 63 -9.14 -1.06 -11.50
C VAL A 63 -8.02 -1.91 -12.12
N PHE A 64 -8.18 -2.36 -13.35
CA PHE A 64 -7.15 -3.10 -14.06
C PHE A 64 -5.85 -2.31 -14.17
N PHE A 65 -5.94 -1.05 -14.55
CA PHE A 65 -4.78 -0.17 -14.65
C PHE A 65 -4.14 0.07 -13.28
N ILE A 66 -4.96 0.30 -12.26
CA ILE A 66 -4.48 0.54 -10.90
C ILE A 66 -3.77 -0.70 -10.36
N LEU A 67 -4.29 -1.89 -10.61
CA LEU A 67 -3.65 -3.14 -10.20
C LEU A 67 -2.31 -3.35 -10.89
N THR A 68 -2.21 -2.96 -12.16
CA THR A 68 -0.94 -3.03 -12.90
C THR A 68 0.09 -2.09 -12.26
N VAL A 69 -0.30 -0.87 -11.94
CA VAL A 69 0.56 0.09 -11.25
C VAL A 69 0.94 -0.42 -9.86
N ALA A 70 -0.01 -0.98 -9.13
CA ALA A 70 0.23 -1.54 -7.80
C ALA A 70 1.24 -2.69 -7.86
N ALA A 71 1.13 -3.56 -8.85
CA ALA A 71 2.10 -4.65 -9.04
C ALA A 71 3.51 -4.10 -9.31
N ALA A 72 3.62 -3.09 -10.15
CA ALA A 72 4.90 -2.43 -10.44
C ALA A 72 5.48 -1.77 -9.19
N GLU A 73 4.65 -1.08 -8.41
CA GLU A 73 5.07 -0.46 -7.15
C GLU A 73 5.54 -1.50 -6.14
N ALA A 74 4.83 -2.62 -6.02
CA ALA A 74 5.22 -3.70 -5.12
C ALA A 74 6.57 -4.29 -5.51
N ALA A 75 6.81 -4.50 -6.80
CA ALA A 75 8.09 -5.02 -7.29
C ALA A 75 9.23 -4.03 -7.00
N ILE A 76 9.03 -2.76 -7.28
CA ILE A 76 10.03 -1.71 -7.01
C ILE A 76 10.26 -1.59 -5.51
N GLY A 77 9.17 -1.59 -4.72
CA GLY A 77 9.26 -1.50 -3.27
C GLY A 77 10.03 -2.65 -2.66
N LEU A 78 9.81 -3.88 -3.13
CA LEU A 78 10.55 -5.04 -2.68
C LEU A 78 12.04 -4.92 -3.04
N ALA A 79 12.35 -4.44 -4.24
CA ALA A 79 13.73 -4.21 -4.66
C ALA A 79 14.42 -3.18 -3.74
N ILE A 80 13.74 -2.09 -3.44
CA ILE A 80 14.24 -1.06 -2.52
C ILE A 80 14.47 -1.65 -1.13
N LEU A 81 13.51 -2.44 -0.64
CA LEU A 81 13.62 -3.09 0.68
C LEU A 81 14.85 -3.99 0.75
N VAL A 82 15.10 -4.77 -0.29
CA VAL A 82 16.27 -5.65 -0.34
C VAL A 82 17.56 -4.83 -0.27
N VAL A 83 17.64 -3.75 -1.03
CA VAL A 83 18.83 -2.88 -1.03
C VAL A 83 19.01 -2.22 0.33
N VAL A 84 17.96 -1.66 0.91
CA VAL A 84 18.01 -1.02 2.23
C VAL A 84 18.41 -2.02 3.30
N PHE A 85 17.83 -3.22 3.26
CA PHE A 85 18.15 -4.26 4.23
C PHE A 85 19.64 -4.66 4.15
N ARG A 86 20.17 -4.83 2.96
CA ARG A 86 21.58 -5.15 2.76
C ARG A 86 22.49 -4.04 3.29
N ASN A 87 22.15 -2.80 2.98
CA ASN A 87 22.93 -1.65 3.45
C ASN A 87 22.92 -1.55 4.97
N ARG A 88 21.77 -1.78 5.59
CA ARG A 88 21.66 -1.76 7.05
C ARG A 88 22.48 -2.86 7.71
N ARG A 89 22.50 -4.05 7.12
CA ARG A 89 23.34 -5.13 7.64
C ARG A 89 24.82 -4.75 7.58
N THR A 90 25.23 -4.16 6.49
CA THR A 90 26.61 -3.70 6.31
C THR A 90 26.96 -2.62 7.34
N ILE A 91 26.08 -1.65 7.53
CA ILE A 91 26.27 -0.58 8.50
C ILE A 91 26.34 -1.16 9.92
N ASN A 92 25.47 -2.10 10.26
CA ASN A 92 25.46 -2.72 11.59
C ASN A 92 26.76 -3.48 11.88
N VAL A 93 27.29 -4.17 10.89
CA VAL A 93 28.56 -4.87 11.02
C VAL A 93 29.70 -3.86 11.23
N ASP A 94 29.70 -2.77 10.48
CA ASP A 94 30.70 -1.71 10.62
C ASP A 94 30.64 -1.08 12.01
N GLU A 95 29.42 -0.84 12.54
CA GLU A 95 29.24 -0.33 13.88
C GLU A 95 29.81 -1.28 14.94
N LEU A 96 29.55 -2.57 14.78
CA LEU A 96 30.08 -3.58 15.69
C LEU A 96 31.60 -3.63 15.66
N ASP A 97 32.21 -3.56 14.50
CA ASP A 97 33.64 -3.52 14.34
C ASP A 97 34.25 -2.27 14.97
N SER A 98 33.59 -1.13 14.78
CA SER A 98 34.00 0.13 15.38
C SER A 98 33.95 0.07 16.92
N LEU A 99 32.95 -0.61 17.48
CA LEU A 99 32.84 -0.79 18.93
C LEU A 99 33.90 -1.75 19.48
N LYS A 100 34.32 -2.71 18.71
CA LYS A 100 35.35 -3.66 19.10
C LYS A 100 36.76 -3.12 18.94
N GLY A 101 36.91 -2.21 18.03
CA GLY A 101 38.20 -1.62 17.71
C GLY A 101 38.57 -0.46 18.56
#